data_efea3f7b07af3e559e7814b5f5b0b642
#
_entry.id   efea3f7b07af3e559e7814b5f5b0b642
#
_cell.length_a   1.000
_cell.length_b   1.000
_cell.length_c   1.000
_cell.angle_alpha   90.00
_cell.angle_beta   90.00
_cell.angle_gamma   90.00
#
_symmetry.space_group_name_H-M   'P 1'
#
loop_
_entity.id
_entity.type
_entity.pdbx_description
1 polymer ?
#
loop_
_entity_poly.entity_id
_entity_poly.type
_entity_poly.pdbx_seq_one_letter_code
_entity_poly.pdbx_strand_id
1 'polypeptide(L)'
;RSKKAIEQSEMIIFVIDGETGFTNEDKELYDFIVAQGKDNVILAINKKDSVSFIKCEVPSFITWKTVEISALKNDISELENVMYSMLCDKVEINEPVLTNLRQKQALMNSYEAMLAANSSYMQGYTSDVVMIDIRKAIQAINELIGADYTQDLLESIFSNFCVGK
;
A
#
# COMPACT_ATOMS: atom_id res chain seq x y z
N ARG A 1 13.78 -16.77 11.94
CA ARG A 1 12.86 -15.62 11.71
C ARG A 1 12.05 -15.78 10.42
N SER A 2 12.64 -16.17 9.32
CA SER A 2 11.97 -16.32 8.01
C SER A 2 10.82 -17.32 8.02
N LYS A 3 10.97 -18.51 8.65
CA LYS A 3 9.92 -19.53 8.66
C LYS A 3 8.62 -19.07 9.33
N LYS A 4 8.70 -18.34 10.45
CA LYS A 4 7.52 -17.80 11.14
C LYS A 4 6.84 -16.69 10.33
N ALA A 5 7.60 -15.89 9.58
CA ALA A 5 7.05 -14.88 8.68
C ALA A 5 6.28 -15.54 7.53
N ILE A 6 6.79 -16.64 6.96
CA ILE A 6 6.11 -17.40 5.90
C ILE A 6 4.75 -17.95 6.38
N GLU A 7 4.70 -18.50 7.60
CA GLU A 7 3.44 -19.03 8.17
C GLU A 7 2.34 -17.96 8.27
N GLN A 8 2.72 -16.74 8.64
CA GLN A 8 1.78 -15.63 8.90
C GLN A 8 1.48 -14.76 7.68
N SER A 9 2.21 -14.93 6.57
CA SER A 9 2.04 -14.10 5.39
C SER A 9 0.87 -14.56 4.50
N GLU A 10 0.17 -13.62 3.90
CA GLU A 10 -0.86 -13.86 2.88
C GLU A 10 -0.28 -13.94 1.47
N MET A 11 0.85 -13.27 1.25
CA MET A 11 1.61 -13.28 -0.01
C MET A 11 3.10 -13.40 0.31
N ILE A 12 3.81 -14.15 -0.51
CA ILE A 12 5.26 -14.37 -0.38
C ILE A 12 5.94 -13.92 -1.67
N ILE A 13 6.95 -13.07 -1.54
CA ILE A 13 7.88 -12.80 -2.62
C ILE A 13 9.16 -13.59 -2.31
N PHE A 14 9.39 -14.63 -3.12
CA PHE A 14 10.57 -15.46 -3.03
C PHE A 14 11.64 -14.90 -3.94
N VAL A 15 12.69 -14.33 -3.37
CA VAL A 15 13.74 -13.64 -4.13
C VAL A 15 14.96 -14.53 -4.27
N ILE A 16 15.41 -14.75 -5.49
CA ILE A 16 16.67 -15.42 -5.80
C ILE A 16 17.65 -14.48 -6.50
N ASP A 17 18.93 -14.81 -6.40
CA ASP A 17 19.99 -14.07 -7.04
C ASP A 17 20.17 -14.53 -8.49
N GLY A 18 19.96 -13.64 -9.45
CA GLY A 18 20.08 -13.94 -10.88
C GLY A 18 21.51 -14.20 -11.37
N GLU A 19 22.52 -13.95 -10.55
CA GLU A 19 23.92 -14.30 -10.88
C GLU A 19 24.25 -15.74 -10.51
N THR A 20 23.68 -16.24 -9.40
CA THR A 20 23.93 -17.61 -8.91
C THR A 20 22.86 -18.60 -9.33
N GLY A 21 21.67 -18.10 -9.68
CA GLY A 21 20.52 -18.92 -10.01
C GLY A 21 19.91 -19.60 -8.79
N PHE A 22 19.13 -20.65 -9.05
CA PHE A 22 18.41 -21.40 -8.01
C PHE A 22 19.34 -22.41 -7.31
N THR A 23 19.58 -22.21 -6.03
CA THR A 23 20.53 -22.99 -5.21
C THR A 23 19.85 -24.10 -4.40
N ASN A 24 20.64 -24.94 -3.73
CA ASN A 24 20.11 -25.95 -2.81
C ASN A 24 19.43 -25.31 -1.58
N GLU A 25 19.91 -24.17 -1.11
CA GLU A 25 19.29 -23.42 -0.02
C GLU A 25 17.92 -22.88 -0.42
N ASP A 26 17.81 -22.40 -1.66
CA ASP A 26 16.53 -21.98 -2.24
C ASP A 26 15.56 -23.15 -2.34
N LYS A 27 16.05 -24.35 -2.68
CA LYS A 27 15.22 -25.55 -2.72
C LYS A 27 14.65 -25.93 -1.35
N GLU A 28 15.46 -25.87 -0.30
CA GLU A 28 14.98 -26.15 1.06
C GLU A 28 13.87 -25.18 1.48
N LEU A 29 14.02 -23.90 1.13
CA LEU A 29 13.03 -22.89 1.43
C LEU A 29 11.76 -23.07 0.57
N TYR A 30 11.92 -23.41 -0.70
CA TYR A 30 10.82 -23.78 -1.59
C TYR A 30 10.00 -24.93 -1.00
N ASP A 31 10.68 -26.04 -0.64
CA ASP A 31 10.01 -27.23 -0.09
C ASP A 31 9.25 -26.87 1.20
N PHE A 32 9.81 -25.97 2.03
CA PHE A 32 9.14 -25.47 3.22
C PHE A 32 7.87 -24.65 2.87
N ILE A 33 7.93 -23.74 1.90
CA ILE A 33 6.79 -22.91 1.48
C ILE A 33 5.67 -23.80 0.95
N VAL A 34 6.00 -24.77 0.10
CA VAL A 34 5.03 -25.73 -0.46
C VAL A 34 4.38 -26.56 0.65
N ALA A 35 5.16 -27.02 1.62
CA ALA A 35 4.64 -27.76 2.78
C ALA A 35 3.66 -26.97 3.64
N GLN A 36 3.73 -25.63 3.61
CA GLN A 36 2.77 -24.74 4.30
C GLN A 36 1.48 -24.50 3.49
N GLY A 37 1.36 -25.06 2.27
CA GLY A 37 0.19 -24.87 1.42
C GLY A 37 -0.01 -23.43 0.95
N LYS A 38 1.07 -22.68 0.75
CA LYS A 38 1.01 -21.28 0.31
C LYS A 38 0.93 -21.21 -1.22
N ASP A 39 -0.17 -20.68 -1.73
CA ASP A 39 -0.42 -20.55 -3.17
C ASP A 39 -0.08 -19.14 -3.72
N ASN A 40 -0.05 -18.13 -2.84
CA ASN A 40 0.25 -16.75 -3.23
C ASN A 40 1.75 -16.49 -3.14
N VAL A 41 2.51 -17.07 -4.06
CA VAL A 41 3.96 -16.91 -4.12
C VAL A 41 4.36 -16.36 -5.48
N ILE A 42 5.26 -15.37 -5.47
CA ILE A 42 5.91 -14.83 -6.67
C ILE A 42 7.40 -15.14 -6.56
N LEU A 43 7.97 -15.73 -7.59
CA LEU A 43 9.43 -15.89 -7.72
C LEU A 43 10.00 -14.63 -8.37
N ALA A 44 10.83 -13.88 -7.66
CA ALA A 44 11.53 -12.71 -8.18
C ALA A 44 13.01 -13.02 -8.38
N ILE A 45 13.47 -12.98 -9.63
CA ILE A 45 14.89 -13.15 -9.99
C ILE A 45 15.52 -11.76 -10.00
N ASN A 46 16.33 -11.47 -8.98
CA ASN A 46 16.96 -10.17 -8.81
C ASN A 46 18.27 -10.05 -9.56
N LYS A 47 18.79 -8.82 -9.67
CA LYS A 47 20.03 -8.42 -10.35
C LYS A 47 19.96 -8.52 -11.88
N LYS A 48 18.79 -8.34 -12.48
CA LYS A 48 18.59 -8.26 -13.93
C LYS A 48 19.54 -7.27 -14.63
N ASP A 49 20.01 -6.27 -13.90
CA ASP A 49 20.95 -5.25 -14.37
C ASP A 49 22.43 -5.71 -14.41
N SER A 50 22.75 -6.84 -13.82
CA SER A 50 24.12 -7.37 -13.77
C SER A 50 24.53 -7.94 -15.12
N VAL A 51 25.81 -7.70 -15.49
CA VAL A 51 26.42 -8.35 -16.67
C VAL A 51 26.61 -9.85 -16.49
N SER A 52 26.59 -10.32 -15.24
CA SER A 52 26.68 -11.74 -14.87
C SER A 52 25.30 -12.37 -14.68
N PHE A 53 24.22 -11.64 -15.03
CA PHE A 53 22.87 -12.18 -14.95
C PHE A 53 22.75 -13.40 -15.88
N ILE A 54 22.58 -14.55 -15.26
CA ILE A 54 22.29 -15.77 -15.98
C ILE A 54 20.77 -15.81 -16.11
N LYS A 55 20.23 -15.87 -17.33
CA LYS A 55 18.80 -16.15 -17.51
C LYS A 55 18.52 -17.50 -16.86
N CYS A 56 18.20 -17.44 -15.56
CA CYS A 56 18.11 -18.61 -14.71
C CYS A 56 17.01 -19.53 -15.26
N GLU A 57 17.39 -20.76 -15.64
CA GLU A 57 16.40 -21.79 -15.90
C GLU A 57 15.68 -22.07 -14.57
N VAL A 58 14.48 -21.54 -14.46
CA VAL A 58 13.63 -21.82 -13.32
C VAL A 58 13.29 -23.32 -13.34
N PRO A 59 13.57 -24.05 -12.26
CA PRO A 59 13.27 -25.48 -12.21
C PRO A 59 11.81 -25.77 -12.57
N SER A 60 11.57 -26.78 -13.39
CA SER A 60 10.24 -27.10 -13.93
C SER A 60 9.19 -27.44 -12.86
N PHE A 61 9.60 -27.74 -11.64
CA PHE A 61 8.71 -27.99 -10.52
C PHE A 61 8.16 -26.69 -9.89
N ILE A 62 8.74 -25.52 -10.20
CA ILE A 62 8.24 -24.23 -9.73
C ILE A 62 7.15 -23.76 -10.68
N THR A 63 5.93 -23.68 -10.17
CA THR A 63 4.73 -23.24 -10.90
C THR A 63 4.32 -21.81 -10.58
N TRP A 64 5.09 -21.12 -9.72
CA TRP A 64 4.81 -19.77 -9.31
C TRP A 64 5.02 -18.75 -10.43
N LYS A 65 4.29 -17.65 -10.38
CA LYS A 65 4.55 -16.52 -11.29
C LYS A 65 5.98 -16.04 -11.10
N THR A 66 6.74 -15.92 -12.18
CA THR A 66 8.16 -15.55 -12.14
C THR A 66 8.34 -14.19 -12.80
N VAL A 67 9.11 -13.30 -12.17
CA VAL A 67 9.46 -11.97 -12.67
C VAL A 67 10.96 -11.71 -12.52
N GLU A 68 11.53 -10.94 -13.45
CA GLU A 68 12.92 -10.50 -13.38
C GLU A 68 12.97 -9.05 -12.92
N ILE A 69 13.74 -8.76 -11.86
CA ILE A 69 13.81 -7.44 -11.25
C ILE A 69 15.25 -6.95 -11.10
N SER A 70 15.40 -5.64 -10.94
CA SER A 70 16.61 -5.02 -10.43
C SER A 70 16.27 -4.12 -9.24
N ALA A 71 16.51 -4.64 -8.05
CA ALA A 71 16.32 -3.85 -6.84
C ALA A 71 17.31 -2.65 -6.79
N LEU A 72 18.51 -2.81 -7.34
CA LEU A 72 19.51 -1.74 -7.40
C LEU A 72 19.05 -0.55 -8.26
N LYS A 73 18.41 -0.83 -9.40
CA LYS A 73 17.92 0.20 -10.33
C LYS A 73 16.46 0.58 -10.09
N ASN A 74 15.84 0.03 -9.05
CA ASN A 74 14.41 0.19 -8.77
C ASN A 74 13.51 -0.22 -9.97
N ASP A 75 13.98 -1.19 -10.77
CA ASP A 75 13.21 -1.79 -11.86
C ASP A 75 12.40 -2.96 -11.32
N ILE A 76 11.25 -2.64 -10.73
CA ILE A 76 10.34 -3.58 -10.04
C ILE A 76 8.89 -3.50 -10.56
N SER A 77 8.64 -2.77 -11.65
CA SER A 77 7.29 -2.51 -12.16
C SER A 77 6.54 -3.79 -12.53
N GLU A 78 7.25 -4.81 -13.06
CA GLU A 78 6.64 -6.09 -13.38
C GLU A 78 6.20 -6.85 -12.11
N LEU A 79 7.01 -6.81 -11.06
CA LEU A 79 6.67 -7.38 -9.75
C LEU A 79 5.42 -6.71 -9.18
N GLU A 80 5.36 -5.37 -9.20
CA GLU A 80 4.21 -4.60 -8.73
C GLU A 80 2.94 -4.96 -9.49
N ASN A 81 3.01 -5.09 -10.82
CA ASN A 81 1.87 -5.48 -11.65
C ASN A 81 1.38 -6.89 -11.32
N VAL A 82 2.30 -7.85 -11.13
CA VAL A 82 1.95 -9.23 -10.77
C VAL A 82 1.34 -9.28 -9.36
N MET A 83 1.91 -8.57 -8.39
CA MET A 83 1.33 -8.44 -7.05
C MET A 83 -0.09 -7.89 -7.10
N TYR A 84 -0.27 -6.79 -7.85
CA TYR A 84 -1.58 -6.17 -8.00
C TYR A 84 -2.60 -7.14 -8.63
N SER A 85 -2.23 -7.86 -9.70
CA SER A 85 -3.13 -8.83 -10.33
C SER A 85 -3.53 -9.96 -9.36
N MET A 86 -2.56 -10.50 -8.60
CA MET A 86 -2.83 -11.58 -7.65
C MET A 86 -3.71 -11.14 -6.47
N LEU A 87 -3.62 -9.88 -6.07
CA LEU A 87 -4.50 -9.31 -5.05
C LEU A 87 -5.90 -9.05 -5.59
N CYS A 88 -6.01 -8.55 -6.84
CA CYS A 88 -7.29 -8.28 -7.47
C CYS A 88 -8.06 -9.56 -7.84
N ASP A 89 -7.37 -10.63 -8.26
CA ASP A 89 -8.01 -11.91 -8.60
C ASP A 89 -8.70 -12.58 -7.40
N LYS A 90 -8.32 -12.21 -6.17
CA LYS A 90 -8.92 -12.73 -4.93
C LYS A 90 -10.03 -11.86 -4.35
N VAL A 91 -10.11 -10.63 -4.78
CA VAL A 91 -11.22 -9.75 -4.45
C VAL A 91 -12.26 -9.96 -5.54
N GLU A 92 -13.35 -10.66 -5.23
CA GLU A 92 -14.55 -10.56 -6.05
C GLU A 92 -14.84 -9.06 -6.19
N ILE A 93 -14.61 -8.54 -7.41
CA ILE A 93 -14.74 -7.12 -7.73
C ILE A 93 -16.24 -6.79 -7.69
N ASN A 94 -16.76 -6.70 -6.49
CA ASN A 94 -18.07 -6.09 -6.31
C ASN A 94 -18.01 -4.62 -5.86
N GLU A 95 -16.80 -4.01 -5.59
CA GLU A 95 -16.73 -2.55 -5.37
C GLU A 95 -15.33 -1.87 -5.24
N PRO A 96 -14.19 -2.32 -5.78
CA PRO A 96 -12.92 -1.64 -5.48
C PRO A 96 -12.68 -0.34 -6.28
N VAL A 97 -13.21 -0.24 -7.50
CA VAL A 97 -12.98 0.94 -8.36
C VAL A 97 -13.76 2.15 -7.84
N LEU A 98 -15.00 1.93 -7.39
CA LEU A 98 -15.82 3.00 -6.80
C LEU A 98 -15.30 3.41 -5.43
N THR A 99 -14.80 2.49 -4.62
CA THR A 99 -14.23 2.77 -3.30
C THR A 99 -12.96 3.62 -3.42
N ASN A 100 -12.04 3.27 -4.30
CA ASN A 100 -10.82 4.05 -4.52
C ASN A 100 -11.11 5.46 -5.08
N LEU A 101 -12.06 5.59 -6.01
CA LEU A 101 -12.43 6.88 -6.57
C LEU A 101 -13.11 7.75 -5.52
N ARG A 102 -13.99 7.17 -4.71
CA ARG A 102 -14.68 7.85 -3.60
C ARG A 102 -13.69 8.28 -2.52
N GLN A 103 -12.74 7.42 -2.16
CA GLN A 103 -11.69 7.73 -1.20
C GLN A 103 -10.78 8.84 -1.71
N LYS A 104 -10.37 8.78 -2.97
CA LYS A 104 -9.60 9.84 -3.62
C LYS A 104 -10.36 11.16 -3.58
N GLN A 105 -11.65 11.17 -3.92
CA GLN A 105 -12.46 12.37 -3.92
C GLN A 105 -12.60 12.96 -2.51
N ALA A 106 -12.83 12.14 -1.50
CA ALA A 106 -12.90 12.59 -0.11
C ALA A 106 -11.59 13.23 0.36
N LEU A 107 -10.44 12.61 0.03
CA LEU A 107 -9.13 13.20 0.32
C LEU A 107 -8.90 14.52 -0.41
N MET A 108 -9.29 14.63 -1.68
CA MET A 108 -9.18 15.88 -2.42
C MET A 108 -10.06 16.97 -1.82
N ASN A 109 -11.31 16.65 -1.49
CA ASN A 109 -12.23 17.61 -0.86
C ASN A 109 -11.68 18.10 0.49
N SER A 110 -11.11 17.21 1.30
CA SER A 110 -10.46 17.57 2.56
C SER A 110 -9.24 18.48 2.33
N TYR A 111 -8.41 18.15 1.37
CA TYR A 111 -7.23 18.96 1.03
C TYR A 111 -7.62 20.38 0.57
N GLU A 112 -8.59 20.51 -0.32
CA GLU A 112 -9.10 21.81 -0.80
C GLU A 112 -9.69 22.65 0.34
N ALA A 113 -10.45 22.01 1.23
CA ALA A 113 -10.99 22.70 2.41
C ALA A 113 -9.89 23.19 3.36
N MET A 114 -8.83 22.42 3.56
CA MET A 114 -7.66 22.86 4.36
C MET A 114 -6.90 24.00 3.71
N LEU A 115 -6.77 24.01 2.39
CA LEU A 115 -6.17 25.14 1.67
C LEU A 115 -7.02 26.41 1.82
N ALA A 116 -8.35 26.30 1.76
CA ALA A 116 -9.26 27.42 1.98
C ALA A 116 -9.14 27.96 3.40
N ALA A 117 -9.09 27.08 4.41
CA ALA A 117 -8.88 27.46 5.82
C ALA A 117 -7.57 28.22 6.02
N ASN A 118 -6.46 27.72 5.43
CA ASN A 118 -5.17 28.37 5.50
C ASN A 118 -5.19 29.76 4.81
N SER A 119 -5.83 29.86 3.65
CA SER A 119 -5.99 31.14 2.94
C SER A 119 -6.78 32.14 3.76
N SER A 120 -7.89 31.75 4.34
CA SER A 120 -8.72 32.59 5.21
C SER A 120 -7.92 33.06 6.44
N TYR A 121 -7.15 32.18 7.04
CA TYR A 121 -6.28 32.52 8.18
C TYR A 121 -5.22 33.55 7.78
N MET A 122 -4.54 33.35 6.68
CA MET A 122 -3.50 34.28 6.20
C MET A 122 -4.05 35.66 5.80
N GLN A 123 -5.32 35.72 5.41
CA GLN A 123 -6.02 36.98 5.09
C GLN A 123 -6.57 37.69 6.35
N GLY A 124 -6.39 37.12 7.54
CA GLY A 124 -6.81 37.71 8.80
C GLY A 124 -8.31 37.63 9.08
N TYR A 125 -9.02 36.67 8.43
CA TYR A 125 -10.41 36.41 8.77
C TYR A 125 -10.57 35.92 10.22
N THR A 126 -11.74 36.10 10.77
CA THR A 126 -12.05 35.65 12.13
C THR A 126 -11.99 34.11 12.24
N SER A 127 -11.70 33.62 13.44
CA SER A 127 -11.62 32.18 13.72
C SER A 127 -12.86 31.42 13.26
N ASP A 128 -14.05 32.02 13.35
CA ASP A 128 -15.31 31.39 12.95
C ASP A 128 -15.36 31.08 11.45
N VAL A 129 -14.80 31.95 10.61
CA VAL A 129 -14.72 31.75 9.15
C VAL A 129 -13.75 30.61 8.84
N VAL A 130 -12.56 30.61 9.44
CA VAL A 130 -11.55 29.54 9.26
C VAL A 130 -12.12 28.19 9.69
N MET A 131 -12.88 28.16 10.79
CA MET A 131 -13.47 26.94 11.32
C MET A 131 -14.52 26.30 10.40
N ILE A 132 -15.19 27.08 9.56
CA ILE A 132 -16.12 26.53 8.55
C ILE A 132 -15.40 25.58 7.62
N ASP A 133 -14.25 25.98 7.12
CA ASP A 133 -13.48 25.17 6.17
C ASP A 133 -12.77 23.99 6.86
N ILE A 134 -12.31 24.14 8.09
CA ILE A 134 -11.80 23.03 8.89
C ILE A 134 -12.89 21.96 9.11
N ARG A 135 -14.14 22.38 9.42
CA ARG A 135 -15.26 21.43 9.55
C ARG A 135 -15.54 20.66 8.25
N LYS A 136 -15.49 21.33 7.10
CA LYS A 136 -15.63 20.66 5.79
C LYS A 136 -14.53 19.62 5.56
N ALA A 137 -13.29 19.94 5.93
CA ALA A 137 -12.18 18.99 5.81
C ALA A 137 -12.38 17.75 6.69
N ILE A 138 -12.79 17.94 7.94
CA ILE A 138 -13.09 16.84 8.86
C ILE A 138 -14.26 16.00 8.35
N GLN A 139 -15.32 16.61 7.84
CA GLN A 139 -16.46 15.89 7.28
C GLN A 139 -16.06 15.01 6.10
N ALA A 140 -15.24 15.51 5.19
CA ALA A 140 -14.71 14.74 4.05
C ALA A 140 -13.90 13.51 4.52
N ILE A 141 -13.10 13.65 5.56
CA ILE A 141 -12.37 12.52 6.16
C ILE A 141 -13.30 11.51 6.83
N ASN A 142 -14.32 11.99 7.52
CA ASN A 142 -15.32 11.11 8.15
C ASN A 142 -16.06 10.24 7.12
N GLU A 143 -16.40 10.81 5.97
CA GLU A 143 -16.99 10.05 4.85
C GLU A 143 -16.05 8.95 4.34
N LEU A 144 -14.75 9.17 4.41
CA LEU A 144 -13.72 8.22 3.98
C LEU A 144 -13.59 7.02 4.94
N ILE A 145 -13.62 7.28 6.25
CA ILE A 145 -13.42 6.24 7.27
C ILE A 145 -14.75 5.60 7.73
N GLY A 146 -15.89 6.08 7.22
CA GLY A 146 -17.20 5.55 7.59
C GLY A 146 -17.56 5.76 9.06
N ALA A 147 -16.95 6.74 9.71
CA ALA A 147 -17.17 7.03 11.11
C ALA A 147 -18.00 8.29 11.26
N ASP A 148 -19.14 8.17 11.90
CA ASP A 148 -19.84 9.31 12.50
C ASP A 148 -19.04 9.76 13.72
N TYR A 149 -18.00 10.57 13.49
CA TYR A 149 -17.32 11.23 14.60
C TYR A 149 -18.24 12.27 15.20
N THR A 150 -18.65 11.97 16.42
CA THR A 150 -19.57 12.75 17.20
C THR A 150 -19.02 14.14 17.52
N GLN A 151 -19.96 15.03 17.81
CA GLN A 151 -19.81 16.41 18.26
C GLN A 151 -18.73 16.59 19.34
N ASP A 152 -18.44 15.54 20.12
CA ASP A 152 -17.45 15.52 21.21
C ASP A 152 -16.00 15.78 20.76
N LEU A 153 -15.59 15.31 19.55
CA LEU A 153 -14.25 15.58 19.03
C LEU A 153 -14.11 17.05 18.61
N LEU A 154 -15.14 17.60 18.00
CA LEU A 154 -15.18 19.00 17.62
C LEU A 154 -15.15 19.89 18.88
N GLU A 155 -15.91 19.56 19.92
CA GLU A 155 -15.89 20.27 21.20
C GLU A 155 -14.54 20.20 21.90
N SER A 156 -13.84 19.06 21.83
CA SER A 156 -12.48 18.90 22.36
C SER A 156 -11.46 19.79 21.62
N ILE A 157 -11.58 19.89 20.30
CA ILE A 157 -10.72 20.78 19.51
C ILE A 157 -11.04 22.24 19.85
N PHE A 158 -12.30 22.58 19.95
CA PHE A 158 -12.74 23.97 20.29
C PHE A 158 -12.37 24.40 21.69
N SER A 159 -12.40 23.50 22.67
CA SER A 159 -12.03 23.82 24.05
C SER A 159 -10.54 24.17 24.23
N ASN A 160 -9.68 23.71 23.32
CA ASN A 160 -8.26 24.00 23.34
C ASN A 160 -7.86 25.25 22.53
N PHE A 161 -8.74 25.79 21.71
CA PHE A 161 -8.56 27.10 21.11
C PHE A 161 -9.06 28.15 22.11
N CYS A 162 -8.16 28.79 22.84
CA CYS A 162 -8.48 29.98 23.58
C CYS A 162 -9.09 31.00 22.62
N VAL A 163 -10.40 31.15 22.65
CA VAL A 163 -11.07 32.32 22.09
C VAL A 163 -10.64 33.48 22.99
N GLY A 164 -9.64 34.22 22.54
CA GLY A 164 -9.17 35.41 23.21
C GLY A 164 -10.33 36.34 23.42
N LYS A 165 -10.46 36.82 24.65
CA LYS A 165 -11.28 37.96 25.02
C LYS A 165 -10.87 39.19 24.25
#